data_29ecd1ffb4c6a662ce96d6dff6015c15
#
_entry.id   29ecd1ffb4c6a662ce96d6dff6015c15
#
_cell.length_a   1.000
_cell.length_b   1.000
_cell.length_c   1.000
_cell.angle_alpha   90.00
_cell.angle_beta   90.00
_cell.angle_gamma   90.00
#
_symmetry.space_group_name_H-M   'P 1'
#
loop_
_entity.id
_entity.type
_entity.pdbx_description
1 polymer ?
#
loop_
_entity_poly.entity_id
_entity_poly.type
_entity_poly.pdbx_seq_one_letter_code
_entity_poly.pdbx_strand_id
1 'polypeptide(L)'
;NHGDNSSVNVHYSGTIGVVIEGCLKGIPSVGFSLCNHDADADFKPTYPYIRRIVEEVLEKGLPKGTCLNVNFPDTPKLKGVRVCRQTDGVWTQEYVPCNHPRGGAYFWMTGVYQNDEPEAEDTDHWALEHGYGAITPTKIDGTDYKLKKQIESWNLHVGNII
;
A
#
# COMPACT_ATOMS: atom_id res chain seq x y z
N ASN A 1 9.89 2.29 -7.46
CA ASN A 1 9.65 3.40 -6.57
C ASN A 1 10.55 3.35 -5.35
N HIS A 2 11.00 4.50 -4.87
CA HIS A 2 11.67 4.65 -3.59
C HIS A 2 10.64 4.80 -2.46
N GLY A 3 10.90 4.19 -1.31
CA GLY A 3 9.95 4.10 -0.21
C GLY A 3 8.91 3.01 -0.42
N ASP A 4 8.44 2.42 0.66
CA ASP A 4 7.43 1.38 0.60
C ASP A 4 6.01 1.95 0.43
N ASN A 5 5.13 1.09 -0.05
CA ASN A 5 3.70 1.34 -0.17
C ASN A 5 2.90 0.23 0.53
N SER A 6 3.51 -0.37 1.56
CA SER A 6 2.88 -1.42 2.38
C SER A 6 1.86 -0.83 3.35
N SER A 7 1.05 -1.66 3.98
CA SER A 7 0.06 -1.24 4.96
C SER A 7 -0.83 -0.10 4.45
N VAL A 8 -1.15 0.87 5.29
CA VAL A 8 -1.98 2.04 4.97
C VAL A 8 -1.34 2.97 3.94
N ASN A 9 -0.01 2.86 3.70
CA ASN A 9 0.68 3.69 2.70
C ASN A 9 0.11 3.52 1.29
N VAL A 10 -0.51 2.38 1.01
CA VAL A 10 -1.22 2.13 -0.26
C VAL A 10 -2.23 3.23 -0.60
N HIS A 11 -2.88 3.81 0.41
CA HIS A 11 -3.91 4.85 0.23
C HIS A 11 -3.35 6.24 -0.09
N TYR A 12 -2.07 6.48 0.21
CA TYR A 12 -1.39 7.76 0.02
C TYR A 12 -0.40 7.72 -1.15
N SER A 13 -0.19 6.54 -1.74
CA SER A 13 0.85 6.28 -2.72
C SER A 13 0.51 6.78 -4.11
N GLY A 14 1.34 7.67 -4.66
CA GLY A 14 1.28 8.03 -6.07
C GLY A 14 1.62 6.85 -7.00
N THR A 15 2.54 5.97 -6.59
CA THR A 15 2.88 4.75 -7.33
C THR A 15 1.67 3.83 -7.46
N ILE A 16 0.97 3.58 -6.36
CA ILE A 16 -0.24 2.74 -6.39
C ILE A 16 -1.38 3.46 -7.12
N GLY A 17 -1.48 4.78 -7.04
CA GLY A 17 -2.42 5.55 -7.84
C GLY A 17 -2.28 5.31 -9.35
N VAL A 18 -1.06 5.26 -9.88
CA VAL A 18 -0.79 4.92 -11.29
C VAL A 18 -1.16 3.46 -11.59
N VAL A 19 -0.87 2.55 -10.68
CA VAL A 19 -1.23 1.11 -10.82
C VAL A 19 -2.75 0.92 -10.85
N ILE A 20 -3.47 1.63 -9.99
CA ILE A 20 -4.94 1.64 -9.97
C ILE A 20 -5.49 2.19 -11.29
N GLU A 21 -4.93 3.29 -11.81
CA GLU A 21 -5.37 3.85 -13.10
C GLU A 21 -5.18 2.84 -14.25
N GLY A 22 -4.05 2.13 -14.30
CA GLY A 22 -3.84 1.06 -15.27
C GLY A 22 -4.89 -0.06 -15.14
N CYS A 23 -5.16 -0.48 -13.90
CA CYS A 23 -6.19 -1.50 -13.61
C CYS A 23 -7.59 -1.04 -14.03
N LEU A 24 -7.96 0.23 -13.82
CA LEU A 24 -9.23 0.82 -14.26
C LEU A 24 -9.38 0.79 -15.79
N LYS A 25 -8.28 0.90 -16.54
CA LYS A 25 -8.25 0.75 -18.01
C LYS A 25 -8.25 -0.70 -18.47
N GLY A 26 -8.32 -1.67 -17.55
CA GLY A 26 -8.30 -3.09 -17.88
C GLY A 26 -6.92 -3.63 -18.21
N ILE A 27 -5.86 -2.92 -17.85
CA ILE A 27 -4.47 -3.35 -18.04
C ILE A 27 -4.01 -4.09 -16.78
N PRO A 28 -3.46 -5.31 -16.87
CA PRO A 28 -2.82 -5.95 -15.73
C PRO A 28 -1.70 -5.07 -15.17
N SER A 29 -1.83 -4.65 -13.92
CA SER A 29 -0.98 -3.60 -13.37
C SER A 29 -0.30 -4.04 -12.08
N VAL A 30 1.01 -3.73 -11.96
CA VAL A 30 1.84 -4.08 -10.80
C VAL A 30 2.67 -2.86 -10.40
N GLY A 31 2.64 -2.49 -9.12
CA GLY A 31 3.54 -1.50 -8.53
C GLY A 31 4.70 -2.17 -7.81
N PHE A 32 5.93 -1.73 -8.08
CA PHE A 32 7.13 -2.20 -7.40
C PHE A 32 7.78 -1.07 -6.60
N SER A 33 8.10 -1.35 -5.35
CA SER A 33 8.69 -0.38 -4.43
C SER A 33 9.81 -1.01 -3.62
N LEU A 34 10.86 -0.24 -3.35
CA LEU A 34 11.96 -0.60 -2.44
C LEU A 34 11.82 0.23 -1.17
N CYS A 35 11.90 -0.40 -0.01
CA CYS A 35 11.84 0.25 1.31
C CYS A 35 13.12 1.05 1.62
N ASN A 36 13.50 1.92 0.69
CA ASN A 36 14.63 2.83 0.81
C ASN A 36 14.31 4.14 0.09
N HIS A 37 14.59 5.26 0.73
CA HIS A 37 14.33 6.60 0.19
C HIS A 37 15.56 7.26 -0.45
N ASP A 38 16.73 6.63 -0.36
CA ASP A 38 17.96 7.19 -0.90
C ASP A 38 17.94 7.21 -2.44
N ALA A 39 18.42 8.32 -3.01
CA ALA A 39 18.49 8.46 -4.47
C ALA A 39 19.36 7.38 -5.14
N ASP A 40 20.36 6.89 -4.41
CA ASP A 40 21.33 5.89 -4.87
C ASP A 40 20.99 4.46 -4.40
N ALA A 41 19.76 4.21 -3.96
CA ALA A 41 19.32 2.89 -3.51
C ALA A 41 19.54 1.80 -4.58
N ASP A 42 20.10 0.66 -4.18
CA ASP A 42 20.41 -0.44 -5.10
C ASP A 42 19.20 -1.36 -5.31
N PHE A 43 18.57 -1.24 -6.45
CA PHE A 43 17.44 -2.10 -6.88
C PHE A 43 17.87 -3.47 -7.44
N LYS A 44 19.15 -3.71 -7.68
CA LYS A 44 19.61 -4.95 -8.33
C LYS A 44 19.18 -6.23 -7.63
N PRO A 45 19.18 -6.32 -6.28
CA PRO A 45 18.70 -7.52 -5.59
C PRO A 45 17.25 -7.90 -5.90
N THR A 46 16.42 -6.92 -6.32
CA THR A 46 14.99 -7.14 -6.62
C THR A 46 14.73 -7.61 -8.05
N TYR A 47 15.66 -7.40 -9.01
CA TYR A 47 15.43 -7.63 -10.43
C TYR A 47 14.99 -9.06 -10.79
N PRO A 48 15.57 -10.14 -10.23
CA PRO A 48 15.11 -11.49 -10.54
C PRO A 48 13.65 -11.74 -10.14
N TYR A 49 13.24 -11.17 -9.02
CA TYR A 49 11.86 -11.29 -8.51
C TYR A 49 10.88 -10.46 -9.34
N ILE A 50 11.24 -9.21 -9.66
CA ILE A 50 10.44 -8.33 -10.52
C ILE A 50 10.19 -9.02 -11.87
N ARG A 51 11.26 -9.51 -12.50
CA ARG A 51 11.16 -10.21 -13.77
C ARG A 51 10.20 -11.40 -13.70
N ARG A 52 10.35 -12.24 -12.68
CA ARG A 52 9.49 -13.43 -12.52
C ARG A 52 8.04 -13.06 -12.29
N ILE A 53 7.76 -12.05 -11.45
CA ILE A 53 6.39 -11.57 -11.20
C ILE A 53 5.77 -11.03 -12.49
N VAL A 54 6.51 -10.24 -13.27
CA VAL A 54 6.03 -9.70 -14.55
C VAL A 54 5.73 -10.82 -15.54
N GLU A 55 6.62 -11.81 -15.69
CA GLU A 55 6.40 -12.98 -16.55
C GLU A 55 5.11 -13.72 -16.17
N GLU A 56 4.88 -13.98 -14.88
CA GLU A 56 3.66 -14.63 -14.39
C GLU A 56 2.40 -13.80 -14.68
N VAL A 57 2.47 -12.48 -14.50
CA VAL A 57 1.33 -11.59 -14.77
C VAL A 57 1.03 -11.51 -16.28
N LEU A 58 2.05 -11.51 -17.13
CA LEU A 58 1.85 -11.52 -18.58
C LEU A 58 1.27 -12.85 -19.08
N GLU A 59 1.65 -13.96 -18.46
CA GLU A 59 1.15 -15.29 -18.85
C GLU A 59 -0.29 -15.53 -18.34
N LYS A 60 -0.57 -15.18 -17.08
CA LYS A 60 -1.82 -15.55 -16.38
C LYS A 60 -2.85 -14.43 -16.35
N GLY A 61 -2.43 -13.20 -16.55
CA GLY A 61 -3.26 -12.01 -16.32
C GLY A 61 -3.54 -11.75 -14.83
N LEU A 62 -4.37 -10.74 -14.58
CA LEU A 62 -4.92 -10.45 -13.26
C LEU A 62 -6.44 -10.35 -13.34
N PRO A 63 -7.19 -10.75 -12.29
CA PRO A 63 -8.63 -10.58 -12.26
C PRO A 63 -9.02 -9.10 -12.44
N LYS A 64 -10.13 -8.85 -13.13
CA LYS A 64 -10.66 -7.48 -13.28
C LYS A 64 -10.82 -6.79 -11.93
N GLY A 65 -10.34 -5.55 -11.85
CA GLY A 65 -10.44 -4.76 -10.62
C GLY A 65 -9.43 -5.17 -9.53
N THR A 66 -8.39 -5.94 -9.91
CA THR A 66 -7.30 -6.31 -9.01
C THR A 66 -5.97 -5.95 -9.63
N CYS A 67 -5.08 -5.37 -8.85
CA CYS A 67 -3.69 -5.09 -9.18
C CYS A 67 -2.76 -5.68 -8.13
N LEU A 68 -1.45 -5.62 -8.33
CA LEU A 68 -0.48 -6.08 -7.34
C LEU A 68 0.31 -4.90 -6.79
N ASN A 69 0.39 -4.82 -5.47
CA ASN A 69 1.29 -3.97 -4.73
C ASN A 69 2.46 -4.83 -4.25
N VAL A 70 3.66 -4.59 -4.78
CA VAL A 70 4.85 -5.39 -4.48
C VAL A 70 5.91 -4.51 -3.85
N ASN A 71 6.30 -4.85 -2.64
CA ASN A 71 7.29 -4.12 -1.87
C ASN A 71 8.48 -5.02 -1.55
N PHE A 72 9.68 -4.46 -1.58
CA PHE A 72 10.92 -5.16 -1.25
C PHE A 72 11.63 -4.45 -0.10
N PRO A 73 12.13 -5.18 0.90
CA PRO A 73 12.98 -4.58 1.93
C PRO A 73 14.33 -4.19 1.33
N ASP A 74 14.94 -3.17 1.91
CA ASP A 74 16.32 -2.79 1.58
C ASP A 74 17.29 -3.78 2.21
N THR A 75 17.65 -4.79 1.44
CA THR A 75 18.58 -5.83 1.87
C THR A 75 19.39 -6.36 0.69
N PRO A 76 20.68 -6.63 0.88
CA PRO A 76 21.52 -7.18 -0.18
C PRO A 76 21.11 -8.62 -0.57
N LYS A 77 20.38 -9.32 0.31
CA LYS A 77 19.94 -10.69 0.08
C LYS A 77 18.52 -10.92 0.58
N LEU A 78 17.59 -10.93 -0.37
CA LEU A 78 16.21 -11.30 -0.12
C LEU A 78 16.09 -12.79 0.25
N LYS A 79 15.27 -13.11 1.21
CA LYS A 79 14.94 -14.51 1.57
C LYS A 79 13.94 -15.14 0.60
N GLY A 80 13.32 -14.35 -0.27
CA GLY A 80 12.30 -14.74 -1.22
C GLY A 80 11.16 -13.72 -1.27
N VAL A 81 10.01 -14.13 -1.79
CA VAL A 81 8.78 -13.33 -1.80
C VAL A 81 7.64 -14.10 -1.12
N ARG A 82 6.74 -13.36 -0.46
CA ARG A 82 5.53 -13.91 0.18
C ARG A 82 4.30 -13.19 -0.37
N VAL A 83 3.22 -13.94 -0.52
CA VAL A 83 1.91 -13.34 -0.79
C VAL A 83 1.30 -12.99 0.55
N CYS A 84 0.95 -11.72 0.70
CA CYS A 84 0.54 -11.13 1.97
C CYS A 84 -0.81 -10.44 1.84
N ARG A 85 -1.47 -10.23 2.97
CA ARG A 85 -2.51 -9.21 3.08
C ARG A 85 -1.89 -7.88 3.52
N GLN A 86 -2.63 -6.81 3.34
CA GLN A 86 -2.28 -5.49 3.87
C GLN A 86 -2.26 -5.55 5.41
N THR A 87 -1.22 -4.98 6.02
CA THR A 87 -1.11 -4.83 7.48
C THR A 87 -2.10 -3.79 7.97
N ASP A 88 -2.75 -4.05 9.09
CA ASP A 88 -3.51 -3.04 9.84
C ASP A 88 -2.55 -2.16 10.63
N GLY A 89 -2.73 -0.84 10.52
CA GLY A 89 -1.86 0.12 11.18
C GLY A 89 -2.24 1.55 10.81
N VAL A 90 -1.60 2.50 11.46
CA VAL A 90 -1.95 3.92 11.35
C VAL A 90 -0.72 4.81 11.49
N TRP A 91 -0.75 5.98 10.85
CA TRP A 91 0.20 7.04 11.13
C TRP A 91 -0.26 7.84 12.35
N THR A 92 0.68 8.12 13.25
CA THR A 92 0.47 8.92 14.46
C THR A 92 1.45 10.08 14.49
N GLN A 93 1.21 11.08 15.34
CA GLN A 93 2.10 12.25 15.51
C GLN A 93 2.43 12.95 14.19
N GLU A 94 1.46 13.08 13.31
CA GLU A 94 1.65 13.52 11.93
C GLU A 94 2.03 15.00 11.79
N TYR A 95 1.90 15.80 12.84
CA TYR A 95 2.15 17.24 12.80
C TYR A 95 3.01 17.71 13.97
N VAL A 96 4.13 18.37 13.64
CA VAL A 96 4.98 19.05 14.62
C VAL A 96 4.76 20.56 14.49
N PRO A 97 4.29 21.24 15.55
CA PRO A 97 4.15 22.70 15.53
C PRO A 97 5.52 23.38 15.51
N CYS A 98 5.66 24.37 14.65
CA CYS A 98 6.86 25.19 14.51
C CYS A 98 6.55 26.66 14.51
N ASN A 99 7.50 27.47 14.97
CA ASN A 99 7.37 28.92 14.97
C ASN A 99 8.04 29.54 13.73
N HIS A 100 7.29 30.32 12.97
CA HIS A 100 7.86 31.05 11.85
C HIS A 100 8.66 32.26 12.34
N PRO A 101 9.89 32.53 11.81
CA PRO A 101 10.75 33.63 12.26
C PRO A 101 10.13 35.03 12.17
N ARG A 102 9.15 35.23 11.25
CA ARG A 102 8.42 36.49 11.06
C ARG A 102 7.05 36.54 11.76
N GLY A 103 6.83 35.64 12.73
CA GLY A 103 5.55 35.49 13.42
C GLY A 103 4.60 34.55 12.71
N GLY A 104 3.64 34.00 13.48
CA GLY A 104 2.73 32.95 13.07
C GLY A 104 3.27 31.54 13.37
N ALA A 105 2.35 30.59 13.40
CA ALA A 105 2.64 29.17 13.56
C ALA A 105 2.50 28.45 12.22
N TYR A 106 3.31 27.43 12.01
CA TYR A 106 3.13 26.45 10.94
C TYR A 106 3.35 25.04 11.47
N PHE A 107 2.86 24.05 10.76
CA PHE A 107 3.05 22.67 11.14
C PHE A 107 3.93 21.96 10.09
N TRP A 108 4.90 21.23 10.60
CA TRP A 108 5.70 20.34 9.77
C TRP A 108 4.99 18.97 9.71
N MET A 109 4.71 18.49 8.50
CA MET A 109 4.16 17.16 8.31
C MET A 109 5.26 16.13 8.55
N THR A 110 4.99 15.16 9.41
CA THR A 110 5.87 14.06 9.79
C THR A 110 5.02 12.83 10.04
N GLY A 111 5.42 11.92 10.88
CA GLY A 111 4.62 10.80 11.34
C GLY A 111 5.48 9.69 11.91
N VAL A 112 4.85 8.92 12.78
CA VAL A 112 5.37 7.65 13.28
C VAL A 112 4.35 6.59 12.89
N TYR A 113 4.79 5.61 12.09
CA TYR A 113 3.94 4.49 11.74
C TYR A 113 3.80 3.55 12.94
N GLN A 114 2.57 3.18 13.25
CA GLN A 114 2.22 2.21 14.28
C GLN A 114 1.61 0.98 13.59
N ASN A 115 2.22 -0.17 13.78
CA ASN A 115 1.69 -1.46 13.37
C ASN A 115 0.79 -1.99 14.48
N ASP A 116 -0.49 -2.20 14.20
CA ASP A 116 -1.46 -2.66 15.21
C ASP A 116 -1.50 -4.19 15.34
N GLU A 117 -0.76 -4.91 14.48
CA GLU A 117 -0.69 -6.38 14.48
C GLU A 117 0.73 -6.92 14.21
N PRO A 118 1.75 -6.53 15.02
CA PRO A 118 3.15 -6.82 14.74
C PRO A 118 3.49 -8.31 14.67
N GLU A 119 2.69 -9.17 15.31
CA GLU A 119 2.89 -10.62 15.32
C GLU A 119 2.18 -11.35 14.17
N ALA A 120 1.47 -10.64 13.29
CA ALA A 120 0.71 -11.24 12.21
C ALA A 120 1.61 -11.58 11.01
N GLU A 121 2.04 -12.82 10.91
CA GLU A 121 3.01 -13.29 9.92
C GLU A 121 2.51 -13.32 8.47
N ASP A 122 1.23 -13.13 8.24
CA ASP A 122 0.60 -13.10 6.92
C ASP A 122 0.53 -11.71 6.29
N THR A 123 1.08 -10.69 6.97
CA THR A 123 1.04 -9.29 6.57
C THR A 123 2.24 -8.86 5.73
N ASP A 124 2.06 -7.80 4.95
CA ASP A 124 3.11 -7.23 4.11
C ASP A 124 4.23 -6.60 4.96
N HIS A 125 3.89 -5.90 6.03
CA HIS A 125 4.89 -5.27 6.90
C HIS A 125 5.75 -6.32 7.61
N TRP A 126 5.14 -7.39 8.16
CA TRP A 126 5.88 -8.49 8.76
C TRP A 126 6.86 -9.13 7.76
N ALA A 127 6.41 -9.38 6.53
CA ALA A 127 7.26 -9.97 5.50
C ALA A 127 8.48 -9.09 5.21
N LEU A 128 8.29 -7.77 5.09
CA LEU A 128 9.35 -6.80 4.83
C LEU A 128 10.36 -6.75 5.99
N GLU A 129 9.91 -6.69 7.24
CA GLU A 129 10.77 -6.70 8.43
C GLU A 129 11.59 -7.99 8.54
N HIS A 130 11.06 -9.10 8.02
CA HIS A 130 11.74 -10.39 8.06
C HIS A 130 12.58 -10.70 6.79
N GLY A 131 12.78 -9.72 5.91
CA GLY A 131 13.66 -9.83 4.75
C GLY A 131 13.03 -10.53 3.53
N TYR A 132 11.72 -10.60 3.46
CA TYR A 132 10.99 -11.09 2.29
C TYR A 132 10.41 -9.93 1.49
N GLY A 133 10.35 -10.08 0.16
CA GLY A 133 9.47 -9.23 -0.65
C GLY A 133 8.00 -9.58 -0.38
N ALA A 134 7.16 -8.58 -0.27
CA ALA A 134 5.72 -8.72 -0.03
C ALA A 134 4.94 -8.48 -1.33
N ILE A 135 4.06 -9.41 -1.69
CA ILE A 135 3.11 -9.29 -2.80
C ILE A 135 1.71 -9.20 -2.23
N THR A 136 1.10 -8.02 -2.31
CA THR A 136 -0.24 -7.77 -1.78
C THR A 136 -1.22 -7.58 -2.93
N PRO A 137 -2.11 -8.57 -3.21
CA PRO A 137 -3.19 -8.39 -4.17
C PRO A 137 -4.14 -7.30 -3.68
N THR A 138 -4.29 -6.24 -4.46
CA THR A 138 -5.03 -5.03 -4.07
C THR A 138 -6.27 -4.87 -4.95
N LYS A 139 -7.45 -4.79 -4.34
CA LYS A 139 -8.70 -4.49 -5.02
C LYS A 139 -8.89 -2.99 -5.14
N ILE A 140 -9.43 -2.55 -6.29
CA ILE A 140 -9.82 -1.15 -6.50
C ILE A 140 -11.24 -0.85 -6.03
N ASP A 141 -12.08 -1.88 -5.84
CA ASP A 141 -13.40 -1.72 -5.24
C ASP A 141 -13.28 -1.79 -3.71
N GLY A 142 -13.37 -0.62 -3.08
CA GLY A 142 -13.32 -0.45 -1.62
C GLY A 142 -14.64 -0.69 -0.90
N THR A 143 -15.67 -1.24 -1.56
CA THR A 143 -16.97 -1.46 -0.94
C THR A 143 -16.92 -2.58 0.09
N ASP A 144 -17.29 -2.30 1.33
CA ASP A 144 -17.62 -3.34 2.31
C ASP A 144 -19.02 -3.89 2.02
N TYR A 145 -19.07 -5.00 1.29
CA TYR A 145 -20.32 -5.65 0.92
C TYR A 145 -21.12 -6.22 2.10
N LYS A 146 -20.46 -6.50 3.22
CA LYS A 146 -21.12 -6.96 4.46
C LYS A 146 -21.83 -5.79 5.13
N LEU A 147 -21.12 -4.68 5.31
CA LEU A 147 -21.69 -3.46 5.88
C LEU A 147 -22.79 -2.88 4.96
N LYS A 148 -22.58 -2.92 3.64
CA LYS A 148 -23.60 -2.51 2.66
C LYS A 148 -24.95 -3.19 2.93
N LYS A 149 -24.95 -4.51 3.12
CA LYS A 149 -26.19 -5.28 3.43
C LYS A 149 -26.81 -4.87 4.77
N GLN A 150 -25.98 -4.52 5.76
CA GLN A 150 -26.50 -4.03 7.05
C GLN A 150 -27.16 -2.66 6.90
N ILE A 151 -26.55 -1.75 6.14
CA ILE A 151 -27.07 -0.40 5.91
C ILE A 151 -28.38 -0.46 5.11
N GLU A 152 -28.56 -1.42 4.18
CA GLU A 152 -29.81 -1.62 3.45
C GLU A 152 -31.00 -1.90 4.38
N SER A 153 -30.76 -2.41 5.59
CA SER A 153 -31.81 -2.65 6.60
C SER A 153 -32.13 -1.41 7.45
N TRP A 154 -31.34 -0.33 7.34
CA TRP A 154 -31.58 0.90 8.09
C TRP A 154 -32.76 1.66 7.50
N ASN A 155 -33.59 2.25 8.34
CA ASN A 155 -34.68 3.12 7.91
C ASN A 155 -34.14 4.51 7.58
N LEU A 156 -33.59 4.68 6.37
CA LEU A 156 -33.01 5.94 5.90
C LEU A 156 -34.04 6.81 5.13
N HIS A 157 -35.34 6.49 5.19
CA HIS A 157 -36.35 7.30 4.57
C HIS A 157 -36.49 8.63 5.33
N VAL A 158 -35.87 9.67 4.81
CA VAL A 158 -36.12 11.04 5.22
C VAL A 158 -37.46 11.41 4.57
N GLY A 159 -38.52 11.59 5.39
CA GLY A 159 -39.79 12.10 4.90
C GLY A 159 -39.58 13.39 4.10
N ASN A 160 -40.39 13.59 3.08
CA ASN A 160 -40.32 14.78 2.23
C ASN A 160 -40.15 16.03 3.08
N ILE A 161 -38.96 16.62 3.09
CA ILE A 161 -38.76 17.99 3.54
C ILE A 161 -39.34 18.83 2.40
N ILE A 162 -40.59 19.24 2.59
CA ILE A 162 -41.26 20.25 1.73
C ILE A 162 -40.66 21.60 2.11
#